data_8b6986f1392727f514cd136a127c4020
#
_entry.id   8b6986f1392727f514cd136a127c4020
#
_cell.length_a   1.000
_cell.length_b   1.000
_cell.length_c   1.000
_cell.angle_alpha   90.00
_cell.angle_beta   90.00
_cell.angle_gamma   90.00
#
_symmetry.space_group_name_H-M   'P 1'
#
loop_
_entity.id
_entity.type
_entity.pdbx_description
1 polymer ?
#
loop_
_entity_poly.entity_id
_entity_poly.type
_entity_poly.pdbx_seq_one_letter_code
_entity_poly.pdbx_strand_id
1 'polypeptide(L)'
;DEILQMAFAAFTKPRDEVLFTKYSFAMYSIYAKNFKCKAVKFNDKKFQFSLDDLLKLSSSKTKVIFLANPNNPTGSIFYKQELIKFLDRVNKKTLVVLDDAYCEYIEDKNYDSGMNLVKKYPNLMITRSFSKIFALGGLRIGWGYSQLHNISKMYECKKPFNVSRLSCIAGIESLK
;
A
#
# COMPACT_ATOMS: atom_id res chain seq x y z
N ASP A 1 1.42 -7.10 5.97
CA ASP A 1 2.80 -6.91 5.52
C ASP A 1 3.21 -7.89 4.42
N GLU A 2 2.73 -9.16 4.41
CA GLU A 2 3.06 -10.12 3.35
C GLU A 2 2.70 -9.61 1.95
N ILE A 3 1.54 -8.97 1.78
CA ILE A 3 1.13 -8.38 0.50
C ILE A 3 2.12 -7.30 0.05
N LEU A 4 2.62 -6.50 0.99
CA LEU A 4 3.65 -5.49 0.68
C LEU A 4 4.94 -6.16 0.21
N GLN A 5 5.37 -7.25 0.88
CA GLN A 5 6.52 -8.05 0.45
C GLN A 5 6.33 -8.63 -0.96
N MET A 6 5.12 -9.16 -1.24
CA MET A 6 4.77 -9.66 -2.57
C MET A 6 4.80 -8.56 -3.64
N ALA A 7 4.39 -7.32 -3.30
CA ALA A 7 4.49 -6.18 -4.21
C ALA A 7 5.95 -5.89 -4.59
N PHE A 8 6.89 -5.96 -3.63
CA PHE A 8 8.30 -5.87 -3.94
C PHE A 8 8.76 -7.01 -4.85
N ALA A 9 8.44 -8.25 -4.50
CA ALA A 9 8.87 -9.43 -5.26
C ALA A 9 8.37 -9.43 -6.71
N ALA A 10 7.10 -9.05 -6.92
CA ALA A 10 6.45 -9.12 -8.22
C ALA A 10 6.76 -7.92 -9.14
N PHE A 11 7.07 -6.74 -8.58
CA PHE A 11 7.14 -5.49 -9.35
C PHE A 11 8.50 -4.81 -9.33
N THR A 12 9.48 -5.33 -8.58
CA THR A 12 10.81 -4.72 -8.51
C THR A 12 11.94 -5.69 -8.83
N LYS A 13 13.05 -5.12 -9.24
CA LYS A 13 14.35 -5.78 -9.42
C LYS A 13 15.41 -5.02 -8.61
N PRO A 14 16.57 -5.63 -8.30
CA PRO A 14 17.68 -4.91 -7.69
C PRO A 14 17.97 -3.58 -8.40
N ARG A 15 18.15 -2.49 -7.62
CA ARG A 15 18.40 -1.11 -8.06
C ARG A 15 17.17 -0.36 -8.59
N ASP A 16 16.01 -0.98 -8.72
CA ASP A 16 14.77 -0.23 -8.98
C ASP A 16 14.46 0.71 -7.82
N GLU A 17 13.81 1.84 -8.12
CA GLU A 17 13.41 2.80 -7.11
C GLU A 17 12.04 2.45 -6.54
N VAL A 18 11.95 2.55 -5.21
CA VAL A 18 10.69 2.44 -4.46
C VAL A 18 10.52 3.72 -3.64
N LEU A 19 9.37 4.37 -3.81
CA LEU A 19 9.10 5.69 -3.26
C LEU A 19 8.07 5.60 -2.12
N PHE A 20 8.34 6.28 -1.01
CA PHE A 20 7.45 6.42 0.14
C PHE A 20 7.85 7.61 1.02
N THR A 21 7.02 7.98 2.00
CA THR A 21 7.34 9.05 2.93
C THR A 21 8.36 8.59 3.98
N LYS A 22 9.20 9.50 4.45
CA LYS A 22 10.28 9.18 5.42
C LYS A 22 9.72 8.64 6.73
N TYR A 23 8.68 9.27 7.23
CA TYR A 23 7.99 8.88 8.46
C TYR A 23 6.77 8.05 8.13
N SER A 24 7.00 6.81 7.69
CA SER A 24 5.96 5.84 7.34
C SER A 24 6.28 4.46 7.90
N PHE A 25 5.44 3.47 7.59
CA PHE A 25 5.59 2.12 8.09
C PHE A 25 7.00 1.55 7.79
N ALA A 26 7.71 1.15 8.85
CA ALA A 26 9.12 0.76 8.76
C ALA A 26 9.41 -0.36 7.75
N MET A 27 8.41 -1.23 7.49
CA MET A 27 8.57 -2.35 6.57
C MET A 27 8.84 -1.92 5.14
N TYR A 28 8.41 -0.74 4.70
CA TYR A 28 8.76 -0.25 3.36
C TYR A 28 10.29 -0.12 3.20
N SER A 29 10.96 0.45 4.20
CA SER A 29 12.43 0.58 4.20
C SER A 29 13.13 -0.77 4.31
N ILE A 30 12.62 -1.66 5.17
CA ILE A 30 13.18 -2.99 5.40
C ILE A 30 13.08 -3.84 4.13
N TYR A 31 11.92 -3.86 3.49
CA TYR A 31 11.73 -4.60 2.24
C TYR A 31 12.55 -3.99 1.10
N ALA A 32 12.62 -2.65 0.98
CA ALA A 32 13.48 -2.02 -0.02
C ALA A 32 14.94 -2.51 0.11
N LYS A 33 15.46 -2.61 1.34
CA LYS A 33 16.80 -3.16 1.60
C LYS A 33 16.89 -4.66 1.24
N ASN A 34 15.91 -5.46 1.65
CA ASN A 34 15.91 -6.92 1.43
C ASN A 34 15.88 -7.26 -0.07
N PHE A 35 15.10 -6.51 -0.86
CA PHE A 35 15.00 -6.66 -2.31
C PHE A 35 16.08 -5.88 -3.10
N LYS A 36 17.07 -5.28 -2.39
CA LYS A 36 18.16 -4.49 -2.98
C LYS A 36 17.66 -3.33 -3.87
N CYS A 37 16.49 -2.79 -3.54
CA CYS A 37 15.92 -1.62 -4.18
C CYS A 37 16.51 -0.32 -3.59
N LYS A 38 16.49 0.74 -4.39
CA LYS A 38 16.80 2.09 -3.92
C LYS A 38 15.56 2.71 -3.28
N ALA A 39 15.59 2.88 -1.96
CA ALA A 39 14.55 3.60 -1.24
C ALA A 39 14.67 5.10 -1.52
N VAL A 40 13.68 5.68 -2.18
CA VAL A 40 13.52 7.13 -2.35
C VAL A 40 12.53 7.61 -1.31
N LYS A 41 12.99 8.43 -0.37
CA LYS A 41 12.18 8.87 0.78
C LYS A 41 11.82 10.34 0.64
N PHE A 42 10.54 10.63 0.59
CA PHE A 42 10.06 12.00 0.71
C PHE A 42 10.23 12.47 2.16
N ASN A 43 10.88 13.63 2.35
CA ASN A 43 11.12 14.20 3.68
C ASN A 43 9.94 15.11 4.04
N ASP A 44 8.99 14.58 4.78
CA ASP A 44 7.78 15.29 5.19
C ASP A 44 8.15 16.48 6.08
N LYS A 45 7.52 17.62 5.84
CA LYS A 45 7.59 18.78 6.73
C LYS A 45 6.49 18.68 7.78
N LYS A 46 6.85 18.76 9.07
CA LYS A 46 5.89 18.70 10.20
C LYS A 46 4.97 17.47 10.16
N PHE A 47 5.50 16.30 9.70
CA PHE A 47 4.76 15.05 9.58
C PHE A 47 3.55 15.08 8.62
N GLN A 48 3.49 16.09 7.77
CA GLN A 48 2.52 16.18 6.68
C GLN A 48 3.24 16.04 5.35
N PHE A 49 2.63 15.36 4.41
CA PHE A 49 3.17 15.22 3.07
C PHE A 49 2.14 15.60 2.01
N SER A 50 2.64 16.14 0.91
CA SER A 50 1.87 16.42 -0.29
C SER A 50 2.12 15.32 -1.30
N LEU A 51 1.06 14.76 -1.88
CA LEU A 51 1.17 13.81 -2.99
C LEU A 51 1.84 14.43 -4.21
N ASP A 52 1.65 15.74 -4.44
CA ASP A 52 2.32 16.47 -5.51
C ASP A 52 3.84 16.53 -5.32
N ASP A 53 4.30 16.77 -4.09
CA ASP A 53 5.73 16.83 -3.79
C ASP A 53 6.37 15.42 -3.83
N LEU A 54 5.63 14.42 -3.38
CA LEU A 54 6.06 13.02 -3.50
C LEU A 54 6.21 12.64 -4.99
N LEU A 55 5.28 13.05 -5.84
CA LEU A 55 5.32 12.78 -7.26
C LEU A 55 6.56 13.39 -7.96
N LYS A 56 7.03 14.58 -7.53
CA LYS A 56 8.25 15.21 -8.06
C LYS A 56 9.50 14.36 -7.85
N LEU A 57 9.51 13.46 -6.86
CA LEU A 57 10.63 12.55 -6.61
C LEU A 57 10.55 11.26 -7.45
N SER A 58 9.42 11.01 -8.11
CA SER A 58 9.28 9.84 -8.95
C SER A 58 10.09 9.99 -10.26
N SER A 59 10.64 8.88 -10.73
CA SER A 59 11.41 8.83 -11.98
C SER A 59 10.96 7.65 -12.86
N SER A 60 11.54 7.49 -14.03
CA SER A 60 11.32 6.31 -14.88
C SER A 60 11.80 5.00 -14.24
N LYS A 61 12.66 5.08 -13.22
CA LYS A 61 13.15 3.95 -12.42
C LYS A 61 12.23 3.59 -11.26
N THR A 62 11.27 4.45 -10.91
CA THR A 62 10.31 4.20 -9.83
C THR A 62 9.32 3.11 -10.26
N LYS A 63 9.34 1.96 -9.59
CA LYS A 63 8.50 0.80 -9.90
C LYS A 63 7.31 0.66 -8.95
N VAL A 64 7.51 1.02 -7.69
CA VAL A 64 6.45 0.96 -6.67
C VAL A 64 6.46 2.24 -5.85
N ILE A 65 5.27 2.74 -5.56
CA ILE A 65 5.05 3.84 -4.62
C ILE A 65 4.13 3.34 -3.51
N PHE A 66 4.56 3.43 -2.25
CA PHE A 66 3.73 3.12 -1.09
C PHE A 66 3.15 4.39 -0.49
N LEU A 67 1.83 4.41 -0.36
CA LEU A 67 1.04 5.49 0.24
C LEU A 67 0.24 4.92 1.40
N ALA A 68 0.64 5.17 2.64
CA ALA A 68 -0.17 4.80 3.80
C ALA A 68 -1.21 5.91 4.06
N ASN A 69 -2.50 5.54 4.13
CA ASN A 69 -3.59 6.48 4.34
C ASN A 69 -4.73 5.88 5.20
N PRO A 70 -4.79 6.17 6.49
CA PRO A 70 -3.91 7.06 7.28
C PRO A 70 -2.46 6.59 7.36
N ASN A 71 -1.54 7.55 7.42
CA ASN A 71 -0.13 7.23 7.52
C ASN A 71 0.25 6.77 8.95
N ASN A 72 0.97 5.69 9.04
CA ASN A 72 1.55 5.19 10.30
C ASN A 72 3.05 5.59 10.35
N PRO A 73 3.54 6.35 11.37
CA PRO A 73 2.88 6.62 12.65
C PRO A 73 2.23 8.02 12.76
N THR A 74 2.24 8.86 11.74
CA THR A 74 1.92 10.28 11.85
C THR A 74 0.41 10.58 11.96
N GLY A 75 -0.44 9.64 11.54
CA GLY A 75 -1.89 9.82 11.47
C GLY A 75 -2.35 10.78 10.36
N SER A 76 -1.42 11.32 9.55
CA SER A 76 -1.79 12.20 8.44
C SER A 76 -2.61 11.46 7.39
N ILE A 77 -3.57 12.17 6.81
CA ILE A 77 -4.44 11.66 5.74
C ILE A 77 -4.38 12.57 4.51
N PHE A 78 -4.71 12.01 3.37
CA PHE A 78 -5.07 12.76 2.17
C PHE A 78 -6.45 12.30 1.69
N TYR A 79 -7.12 13.17 0.95
CA TYR A 79 -8.48 12.92 0.50
C TYR A 79 -8.49 12.33 -0.92
N LYS A 80 -9.63 11.76 -1.30
CA LYS A 80 -9.85 11.12 -2.60
C LYS A 80 -9.46 11.99 -3.79
N GLN A 81 -9.74 13.28 -3.74
CA GLN A 81 -9.43 14.21 -4.84
C GLN A 81 -7.93 14.38 -5.05
N GLU A 82 -7.15 14.37 -3.96
CA GLU A 82 -5.69 14.43 -4.02
C GLU A 82 -5.14 13.14 -4.62
N LEU A 83 -5.69 11.99 -4.20
CA LEU A 83 -5.32 10.68 -4.76
C LEU A 83 -5.62 10.60 -6.27
N ILE A 84 -6.79 11.09 -6.70
CA ILE A 84 -7.15 11.13 -8.13
C ILE A 84 -6.15 11.96 -8.92
N LYS A 85 -5.85 13.20 -8.48
CA LYS A 85 -4.87 14.08 -9.13
C LYS A 85 -3.48 13.41 -9.22
N PHE A 86 -3.08 12.71 -8.17
CA PHE A 86 -1.83 11.95 -8.14
C PHE A 86 -1.84 10.79 -9.14
N LEU A 87 -2.89 9.97 -9.13
CA LEU A 87 -3.05 8.82 -10.02
C LEU A 87 -3.15 9.21 -11.50
N ASP A 88 -3.72 10.37 -11.82
CA ASP A 88 -3.77 10.87 -13.19
C ASP A 88 -2.39 11.20 -13.75
N ARG A 89 -1.45 11.62 -12.89
CA ARG A 89 -0.11 12.12 -13.26
C ARG A 89 1.01 11.10 -13.09
N VAL A 90 0.85 10.14 -12.20
CA VAL A 90 1.87 9.10 -11.96
C VAL A 90 2.06 8.23 -13.21
N ASN A 91 3.29 7.76 -13.44
CA ASN A 91 3.59 6.86 -14.55
C ASN A 91 2.75 5.57 -14.41
N LYS A 92 2.00 5.24 -15.45
CA LYS A 92 1.08 4.08 -15.45
C LYS A 92 1.78 2.72 -15.35
N LYS A 93 3.10 2.69 -15.56
CA LYS A 93 3.95 1.50 -15.32
C LYS A 93 4.42 1.36 -13.87
N THR A 94 4.19 2.37 -13.03
CA THR A 94 4.52 2.36 -11.60
C THR A 94 3.32 1.84 -10.81
N LEU A 95 3.49 0.78 -10.04
CA LEU A 95 2.47 0.30 -9.11
C LEU A 95 2.33 1.30 -7.96
N VAL A 96 1.12 1.75 -7.69
CA VAL A 96 0.77 2.54 -6.50
C VAL A 96 0.08 1.62 -5.51
N VAL A 97 0.68 1.40 -4.36
CA VAL A 97 0.11 0.61 -3.26
C VAL A 97 -0.44 1.57 -2.22
N LEU A 98 -1.76 1.65 -2.13
CA LEU A 98 -2.46 2.38 -1.07
C LEU A 98 -2.61 1.43 0.13
N ASP A 99 -1.82 1.68 1.17
CA ASP A 99 -1.87 0.93 2.42
C ASP A 99 -2.92 1.54 3.34
N ASP A 100 -4.07 0.92 3.32
CA ASP A 100 -5.34 1.37 3.91
C ASP A 100 -5.61 0.64 5.25
N ALA A 101 -4.54 0.23 5.95
CA ALA A 101 -4.63 -0.62 7.14
C ALA A 101 -5.36 0.02 8.34
N TYR A 102 -5.58 1.34 8.31
CA TYR A 102 -6.21 2.10 9.39
C TYR A 102 -7.45 2.88 8.94
N CYS A 103 -7.96 2.65 7.72
CA CYS A 103 -9.06 3.44 7.15
C CYS A 103 -10.35 3.39 7.97
N GLU A 104 -10.60 2.27 8.66
CA GLU A 104 -11.79 2.08 9.48
C GLU A 104 -11.83 2.96 10.74
N TYR A 105 -10.69 3.58 11.14
CA TYR A 105 -10.63 4.51 12.26
C TYR A 105 -10.98 5.95 11.89
N ILE A 106 -11.20 6.24 10.58
CA ILE A 106 -11.48 7.60 10.12
C ILE A 106 -12.99 7.87 10.19
N GLU A 107 -13.36 8.85 10.99
CA GLU A 107 -14.75 9.32 11.15
C GLU A 107 -15.10 10.46 10.19
N ASP A 108 -14.12 11.06 9.50
CA ASP A 108 -14.33 12.14 8.54
C ASP A 108 -15.14 11.66 7.34
N LYS A 109 -16.34 12.20 7.16
CA LYS A 109 -17.27 11.86 6.07
C LYS A 109 -16.72 12.17 4.67
N ASN A 110 -15.72 13.04 4.57
CA ASN A 110 -15.06 13.38 3.29
C ASN A 110 -13.95 12.39 2.92
N TYR A 111 -13.58 11.50 3.84
CA TYR A 111 -12.61 10.46 3.57
C TYR A 111 -13.24 9.35 2.70
N ASP A 112 -12.46 8.85 1.75
CA ASP A 112 -12.82 7.68 0.93
C ASP A 112 -11.57 6.82 0.76
N SER A 113 -11.70 5.55 1.02
CA SER A 113 -10.63 4.56 0.94
C SER A 113 -10.08 4.32 -0.48
N GLY A 114 -10.65 4.96 -1.49
CA GLY A 114 -10.22 4.81 -2.88
C GLY A 114 -10.55 3.46 -3.53
N MET A 115 -11.29 2.56 -2.87
CA MET A 115 -11.62 1.22 -3.40
C MET A 115 -12.20 1.26 -4.82
N ASN A 116 -13.11 2.20 -5.07
CA ASN A 116 -13.75 2.36 -6.38
C ASN A 116 -12.78 2.84 -7.48
N LEU A 117 -11.63 3.41 -7.10
CA LEU A 117 -10.63 3.90 -8.05
C LEU A 117 -9.85 2.77 -8.73
N VAL A 118 -9.77 1.58 -8.12
CA VAL A 118 -9.07 0.42 -8.71
C VAL A 118 -9.61 0.06 -10.09
N LYS A 119 -10.93 0.24 -10.32
CA LYS A 119 -11.53 -0.01 -11.64
C LYS A 119 -11.01 0.96 -12.72
N LYS A 120 -10.74 2.21 -12.34
CA LYS A 120 -10.29 3.28 -13.25
C LYS A 120 -8.76 3.29 -13.42
N TYR A 121 -8.01 2.95 -12.37
CA TYR A 121 -6.55 3.04 -12.35
C TYR A 121 -5.91 1.65 -12.28
N PRO A 122 -5.49 1.08 -13.42
CA PRO A 122 -5.00 -0.31 -13.47
C PRO A 122 -3.71 -0.53 -12.69
N ASN A 123 -2.96 0.53 -12.39
CA ASN A 123 -1.74 0.50 -11.58
C ASN A 123 -1.98 0.80 -10.09
N LEU A 124 -3.24 0.84 -9.62
CA LEU A 124 -3.57 1.00 -8.21
C LEU A 124 -3.82 -0.36 -7.56
N MET A 125 -3.23 -0.55 -6.39
CA MET A 125 -3.50 -1.65 -5.48
C MET A 125 -3.85 -1.09 -4.10
N ILE A 126 -4.87 -1.63 -3.46
CA ILE A 126 -5.25 -1.29 -2.08
C ILE A 126 -4.95 -2.49 -1.20
N THR A 127 -4.38 -2.24 -0.01
CA THR A 127 -4.13 -3.27 0.99
C THR A 127 -4.86 -2.95 2.27
N ARG A 128 -5.45 -3.97 2.89
CA ARG A 128 -6.16 -3.86 4.17
C ARG A 128 -5.79 -4.99 5.12
N SER A 129 -6.08 -4.79 6.38
CA SER A 129 -5.66 -5.68 7.45
C SER A 129 -6.81 -5.97 8.42
N PHE A 130 -6.92 -7.21 8.84
CA PHE A 130 -7.74 -7.59 10.00
C PHE A 130 -7.02 -7.36 11.34
N SER A 131 -5.78 -6.93 11.31
CA SER A 131 -4.94 -6.78 12.51
C SER A 131 -5.33 -5.59 13.40
N LYS A 132 -6.08 -4.60 12.88
CA LYS A 132 -6.33 -3.32 13.52
C LYS A 132 -7.74 -3.29 14.10
N ILE A 133 -8.70 -2.67 13.41
CA ILE A 133 -10.07 -2.52 13.90
C ILE A 133 -10.73 -3.86 14.28
N PHE A 134 -10.41 -4.92 13.55
CA PHE A 134 -10.93 -6.26 13.81
C PHE A 134 -10.18 -7.03 14.91
N ALA A 135 -9.15 -6.43 15.53
CA ALA A 135 -8.35 -7.01 16.62
C ALA A 135 -7.73 -8.39 16.34
N LEU A 136 -7.57 -8.79 15.08
CA LEU A 136 -7.04 -10.10 14.68
C LEU A 136 -5.53 -10.07 14.38
N GLY A 137 -4.77 -9.19 15.04
CA GLY A 137 -3.33 -8.99 14.81
C GLY A 137 -2.48 -10.26 14.94
N GLY A 138 -2.82 -11.15 15.89
CA GLY A 138 -2.14 -12.42 16.11
C GLY A 138 -2.42 -13.47 15.02
N LEU A 139 -3.51 -13.34 14.27
CA LEU A 139 -3.93 -14.31 13.25
C LEU A 139 -3.33 -14.07 11.87
N ARG A 140 -2.58 -12.99 11.69
CA ARG A 140 -1.81 -12.69 10.47
C ARG A 140 -2.65 -12.73 9.18
N ILE A 141 -3.83 -12.11 9.17
CA ILE A 141 -4.73 -12.05 8.02
C ILE A 141 -4.92 -10.62 7.51
N GLY A 142 -4.95 -10.47 6.21
CA GLY A 142 -5.23 -9.24 5.48
C GLY A 142 -5.52 -9.55 4.02
N TRP A 143 -5.83 -8.55 3.24
CA TRP A 143 -6.18 -8.73 1.83
C TRP A 143 -5.69 -7.56 0.98
N GLY A 144 -5.54 -7.80 -0.32
CA GLY A 144 -5.23 -6.81 -1.32
C GLY A 144 -6.23 -6.86 -2.47
N TYR A 145 -6.54 -5.69 -3.02
CA TYR A 145 -7.44 -5.53 -4.15
C TYR A 145 -6.79 -4.71 -5.24
N SER A 146 -6.73 -5.26 -6.46
CA SER A 146 -6.18 -4.62 -7.64
C SER A 146 -6.77 -5.23 -8.90
N GLN A 147 -6.37 -4.74 -10.07
CA GLN A 147 -6.70 -5.36 -11.36
C GLN A 147 -6.05 -6.75 -11.48
N LEU A 148 -6.71 -7.63 -12.22
CA LEU A 148 -6.33 -9.05 -12.34
C LEU A 148 -4.86 -9.24 -12.74
N HIS A 149 -4.33 -8.44 -13.66
CA HIS A 149 -2.94 -8.56 -14.11
C HIS A 149 -1.91 -8.31 -12.99
N ASN A 150 -2.22 -7.41 -12.02
CA ASN A 150 -1.37 -7.20 -10.85
C ASN A 150 -1.47 -8.38 -9.88
N ILE A 151 -2.70 -8.83 -9.64
CA ILE A 151 -2.96 -9.98 -8.74
C ILE A 151 -2.28 -11.24 -9.29
N SER A 152 -2.36 -11.52 -10.59
CA SER A 152 -1.68 -12.68 -11.21
C SER A 152 -0.18 -12.66 -10.97
N LYS A 153 0.49 -11.52 -11.17
CA LYS A 153 1.92 -11.39 -10.86
C LYS A 153 2.25 -11.64 -9.39
N MET A 154 1.39 -11.18 -8.49
CA MET A 154 1.59 -11.41 -7.06
C MET A 154 1.40 -12.88 -6.69
N TYR A 155 0.47 -13.58 -7.33
CA TYR A 155 0.28 -15.00 -7.10
C TYR A 155 1.52 -15.83 -7.47
N GLU A 156 2.31 -15.43 -8.46
CA GLU A 156 3.60 -16.08 -8.80
C GLU A 156 4.63 -16.00 -7.65
N CYS A 157 4.50 -15.01 -6.77
CA CYS A 157 5.38 -14.81 -5.61
C CYS A 157 4.76 -15.30 -4.29
N LYS A 158 3.50 -15.72 -4.31
CA LYS A 158 2.75 -16.12 -3.12
C LYS A 158 3.24 -17.46 -2.59
N LYS A 159 3.52 -17.52 -1.30
CA LYS A 159 3.82 -18.78 -0.62
C LYS A 159 2.58 -19.68 -0.57
N PRO A 160 2.74 -21.01 -0.69
CA PRO A 160 1.64 -21.94 -0.45
C PRO A 160 1.20 -21.86 1.02
N PHE A 161 -0.09 -22.09 1.28
CA PHE A 161 -0.65 -22.16 2.63
C PHE A 161 -0.38 -20.95 3.54
N ASN A 162 -0.27 -19.76 2.97
CA ASN A 162 0.10 -18.54 3.68
C ASN A 162 -0.95 -18.03 4.68
N VAL A 163 -2.21 -18.43 4.55
CA VAL A 163 -3.30 -18.11 5.48
C VAL A 163 -3.80 -19.39 6.15
N SER A 164 -3.82 -19.41 7.48
CA SER A 164 -4.30 -20.57 8.22
C SER A 164 -5.85 -20.68 8.17
N ARG A 165 -6.37 -21.90 8.33
CA ARG A 165 -7.83 -22.12 8.42
C ARG A 165 -8.46 -21.35 9.59
N LEU A 166 -7.77 -21.27 10.73
CA LEU A 166 -8.23 -20.49 11.89
C LEU A 166 -8.34 -19.00 11.55
N SER A 167 -7.35 -18.46 10.85
CA SER A 167 -7.38 -17.06 10.40
C SER A 167 -8.56 -16.79 9.47
N CYS A 168 -8.83 -17.70 8.53
CA CYS A 168 -9.98 -17.57 7.62
C CYS A 168 -11.30 -17.55 8.38
N ILE A 169 -11.51 -18.51 9.32
CA ILE A 169 -12.73 -18.59 10.13
C ILE A 169 -12.92 -17.32 10.95
N ALA A 170 -11.89 -16.88 11.68
CA ALA A 170 -11.96 -15.66 12.47
C ALA A 170 -12.21 -14.40 11.62
N GLY A 171 -11.59 -14.31 10.42
CA GLY A 171 -11.86 -13.22 9.50
C GLY A 171 -13.30 -13.17 9.03
N ILE A 172 -13.91 -14.32 8.71
CA ILE A 172 -15.33 -14.41 8.32
C ILE A 172 -16.24 -13.98 9.48
N GLU A 173 -15.96 -14.46 10.68
CA GLU A 173 -16.77 -14.10 11.86
C GLU A 173 -16.69 -12.61 12.20
N SER A 174 -15.51 -11.99 12.01
CA SER A 174 -15.32 -10.56 12.30
C SER A 174 -16.04 -9.62 11.32
N LEU A 175 -16.56 -10.13 10.20
CA LEU A 175 -17.31 -9.36 9.21
C LEU A 175 -18.84 -9.46 9.39
N LYS A 176 -19.31 -10.25 10.34
CA LYS A 176 -20.73 -10.37 10.71
C LYS A 176 -21.15 -9.28 11.70
#